data_b0a5e2304bf9f4e0c14b2c92d1ff9595
#
_entry.id   b0a5e2304bf9f4e0c14b2c92d1ff9595
#
_cell.length_a   1.000
_cell.length_b   1.000
_cell.length_c   1.000
_cell.angle_alpha   90.00
_cell.angle_beta   90.00
_cell.angle_gamma   90.00
#
_symmetry.space_group_name_H-M   'P 1'
#
loop_
_entity.id
_entity.type
_entity.pdbx_description
1 polymer ?
#
loop_
_entity_poly.entity_id
_entity_poly.type
_entity_poly.pdbx_seq_one_letter_code
_entity_poly.pdbx_strand_id
1 'polypeptide(L)'
;LDESAITTLDISAVETVGTFGGIAYERVWGVARGLVAAHEDVVGLDRLPSPYEYASEFEVLRPVDRAQRTAVVVDAENRGGPSMLGAVTGVGLRGTAPSVTTYPDGMGAGCLFDTGLSYARVQWQTEHCDSIPADAQGVGLVVVRDFGRHLAEEFDVRVIAGASQSAWFVNTLVAEGFNVDPRDGGGVYTGALSYLSAGNWLALNRLADDGAPQYPYVRPARAPLTAAEILSRPESDPFFVDVTSYTEYYRLRGSVFASAPIPARARHYDVPAPHAPASPEFGSLVFAALGCNGGVEIPLNPIQSGPYARGLLVGLVTDPEALPPSQWFELGPAPEPSEYFNALPGGELRVPRVDADAQPIGGVRFPDVELPLGRAEPVALPPCGASSITDGCGNFGGWQPFSATELADRYGSVDDYARCYAEILDGFVADGFVLPRDRDGIVASARAQFTRA
;
A
#
# COMPACT_ATOMS: atom_id res chain seq x y z
N LEU A 1 -5.32 -35.84 -2.56
CA LEU A 1 -4.35 -34.75 -2.46
C LEU A 1 -4.40 -34.24 -1.03
N ASP A 2 -3.28 -34.40 -0.30
CA ASP A 2 -3.23 -34.08 1.13
C ASP A 2 -2.86 -32.61 1.39
N GLU A 3 -2.61 -31.80 0.34
CA GLU A 3 -2.20 -30.40 0.45
C GLU A 3 -2.93 -29.49 -0.54
N SER A 4 -3.15 -28.24 -0.14
CA SER A 4 -3.64 -27.19 -1.04
C SER A 4 -2.54 -26.82 -2.03
N ALA A 5 -2.89 -26.66 -3.29
CA ALA A 5 -1.95 -26.25 -4.33
C ALA A 5 -2.67 -25.77 -5.60
N ILE A 6 -1.97 -24.98 -6.40
CA ILE A 6 -2.31 -24.78 -7.80
C ILE A 6 -2.01 -26.09 -8.55
N THR A 7 -3.00 -26.59 -9.26
CA THR A 7 -2.90 -27.81 -10.06
C THR A 7 -2.60 -27.52 -11.52
N THR A 8 -3.06 -26.37 -12.02
CA THR A 8 -2.91 -26.00 -13.43
C THR A 8 -2.96 -24.47 -13.57
N LEU A 9 -2.11 -23.93 -14.45
CA LEU A 9 -2.30 -22.59 -15.00
C LEU A 9 -2.84 -22.71 -16.44
N ASP A 10 -4.12 -22.39 -16.60
CA ASP A 10 -4.75 -22.30 -17.92
C ASP A 10 -4.37 -20.95 -18.54
N ILE A 11 -3.30 -20.90 -19.32
CA ILE A 11 -2.80 -19.67 -19.94
C ILE A 11 -3.72 -19.28 -21.09
N SER A 12 -4.35 -18.10 -20.97
CA SER A 12 -5.21 -17.54 -22.01
C SER A 12 -4.40 -16.87 -23.11
N ALA A 13 -3.34 -16.14 -22.76
CA ALA A 13 -2.43 -15.56 -23.72
C ALA A 13 -1.05 -15.21 -23.12
N VAL A 14 -0.08 -15.08 -24.02
CA VAL A 14 1.25 -14.54 -23.78
C VAL A 14 1.49 -13.41 -24.78
N GLU A 15 1.73 -12.21 -24.30
CA GLU A 15 1.94 -11.01 -25.13
C GLU A 15 3.31 -10.42 -24.88
N THR A 16 3.97 -10.00 -25.95
CA THR A 16 5.19 -9.19 -25.84
C THR A 16 4.81 -7.77 -25.41
N VAL A 17 5.41 -7.30 -24.32
CA VAL A 17 5.19 -5.93 -23.79
C VAL A 17 6.14 -4.92 -24.44
N GLY A 18 7.41 -5.29 -24.54
CA GLY A 18 8.47 -4.43 -25.06
C GLY A 18 9.84 -4.82 -24.52
N THR A 19 10.83 -3.97 -24.83
CA THR A 19 12.19 -4.10 -24.31
C THR A 19 12.56 -2.84 -23.54
N PHE A 20 12.96 -2.99 -22.28
CA PHE A 20 13.25 -1.92 -21.36
C PHE A 20 14.63 -2.16 -20.75
N GLY A 21 15.53 -1.19 -20.84
CA GLY A 21 16.91 -1.35 -20.36
C GLY A 21 17.65 -2.56 -20.94
N GLY A 22 17.27 -3.01 -22.16
CA GLY A 22 17.84 -4.21 -22.80
C GLY A 22 17.17 -5.53 -22.39
N ILE A 23 16.18 -5.52 -21.49
CA ILE A 23 15.41 -6.68 -21.03
C ILE A 23 14.08 -6.73 -21.79
N ALA A 24 13.81 -7.82 -22.50
CA ALA A 24 12.53 -8.07 -23.15
C ALA A 24 11.53 -8.60 -22.13
N TYR A 25 10.30 -8.06 -22.14
CA TYR A 25 9.22 -8.44 -21.23
C TYR A 25 8.03 -9.08 -21.96
N GLU A 26 7.43 -10.06 -21.29
CA GLU A 26 6.17 -10.67 -21.67
C GLU A 26 5.13 -10.50 -20.58
N ARG A 27 3.87 -10.42 -20.97
CA ARG A 27 2.70 -10.50 -20.13
C ARG A 27 2.02 -11.84 -20.33
N VAL A 28 1.79 -12.56 -19.23
CA VAL A 28 1.10 -13.85 -19.21
C VAL A 28 -0.14 -13.69 -18.35
N TRP A 29 -1.31 -14.07 -18.86
CA TRP A 29 -2.52 -14.11 -18.05
C TRP A 29 -3.38 -15.32 -18.38
N GLY A 30 -4.25 -15.65 -17.43
CA GLY A 30 -5.11 -16.81 -17.54
C GLY A 30 -5.84 -17.10 -16.26
N VAL A 31 -6.13 -18.36 -16.02
CA VAL A 31 -6.83 -18.87 -14.84
C VAL A 31 -5.94 -19.86 -14.10
N ALA A 32 -5.67 -19.58 -12.84
CA ALA A 32 -5.05 -20.49 -11.91
C ALA A 32 -6.12 -21.40 -11.32
N ARG A 33 -6.02 -22.70 -11.55
CA ARG A 33 -6.88 -23.71 -10.93
C ARG A 33 -6.13 -24.40 -9.82
N GLY A 34 -6.83 -24.63 -8.72
CA GLY A 34 -6.22 -25.27 -7.56
C GLY A 34 -7.22 -25.96 -6.67
N LEU A 35 -6.70 -26.53 -5.61
CA LEU A 35 -7.43 -27.26 -4.59
C LEU A 35 -7.13 -26.68 -3.22
N VAL A 36 -8.17 -26.53 -2.41
CA VAL A 36 -8.04 -26.26 -0.97
C VAL A 36 -8.24 -27.56 -0.22
N ALA A 37 -7.24 -27.98 0.54
CA ALA A 37 -7.31 -29.22 1.31
C ALA A 37 -8.25 -29.08 2.51
N ALA A 38 -8.89 -30.18 2.90
CA ALA A 38 -9.89 -30.19 3.97
C ALA A 38 -9.38 -29.73 5.34
N HIS A 39 -8.08 -29.79 5.57
CA HIS A 39 -7.45 -29.45 6.84
C HIS A 39 -6.95 -28.00 6.92
N GLU A 40 -7.16 -27.20 5.87
CA GLU A 40 -6.82 -25.78 5.91
C GLU A 40 -7.64 -25.05 6.98
N ASP A 41 -6.97 -24.15 7.69
CA ASP A 41 -7.58 -23.38 8.76
C ASP A 41 -8.43 -22.21 8.21
N VAL A 42 -9.45 -22.56 7.43
CA VAL A 42 -10.38 -21.63 6.81
C VAL A 42 -11.77 -21.78 7.42
N VAL A 43 -12.29 -20.69 7.97
CA VAL A 43 -13.65 -20.64 8.53
C VAL A 43 -14.67 -20.90 7.42
N GLY A 44 -15.58 -21.85 7.65
CA GLY A 44 -16.63 -22.22 6.70
C GLY A 44 -16.20 -23.25 5.66
N LEU A 45 -14.95 -23.68 5.62
CA LEU A 45 -14.45 -24.68 4.67
C LEU A 45 -15.16 -26.04 4.81
N ASP A 46 -15.58 -26.39 6.03
CA ASP A 46 -16.34 -27.60 6.35
C ASP A 46 -17.71 -27.69 5.67
N ARG A 47 -18.22 -26.57 5.16
CA ARG A 47 -19.49 -26.48 4.42
C ARG A 47 -19.31 -26.65 2.91
N LEU A 48 -18.09 -26.65 2.44
CA LEU A 48 -17.74 -26.75 1.03
C LEU A 48 -17.42 -28.20 0.64
N PRO A 49 -17.45 -28.55 -0.66
CA PRO A 49 -16.91 -29.83 -1.15
C PRO A 49 -15.47 -30.03 -0.70
N SER A 50 -15.08 -31.26 -0.43
CA SER A 50 -13.71 -31.59 0.02
C SER A 50 -13.04 -32.61 -0.91
N PRO A 51 -11.88 -32.26 -1.49
CA PRO A 51 -11.23 -30.95 -1.49
C PRO A 51 -12.06 -29.89 -2.22
N TYR A 52 -11.86 -28.62 -1.87
CA TYR A 52 -12.55 -27.52 -2.55
C TYR A 52 -11.74 -27.09 -3.77
N GLU A 53 -12.37 -27.05 -4.93
CA GLU A 53 -11.75 -26.61 -6.18
C GLU A 53 -11.96 -25.11 -6.38
N TYR A 54 -10.90 -24.38 -6.76
CA TYR A 54 -11.00 -22.97 -7.12
C TYR A 54 -10.44 -22.69 -8.52
N ALA A 55 -10.91 -21.61 -9.12
CA ALA A 55 -10.41 -21.04 -10.36
C ALA A 55 -10.33 -19.53 -10.22
N SER A 56 -9.14 -18.97 -10.34
CA SER A 56 -8.89 -17.55 -10.10
C SER A 56 -8.07 -16.94 -11.24
N GLU A 57 -8.49 -15.79 -11.74
CA GLU A 57 -7.74 -15.08 -12.77
C GLU A 57 -6.40 -14.59 -12.23
N PHE A 58 -5.36 -14.70 -13.06
CA PHE A 58 -4.03 -14.23 -12.72
C PHE A 58 -3.39 -13.49 -13.88
N GLU A 59 -2.40 -12.67 -13.55
CA GLU A 59 -1.53 -11.96 -14.48
C GLU A 59 -0.10 -11.96 -13.96
N VAL A 60 0.87 -12.20 -14.86
CA VAL A 60 2.30 -12.09 -14.58
C VAL A 60 2.96 -11.30 -15.69
N LEU A 61 3.69 -10.26 -15.30
CA LEU A 61 4.57 -9.48 -16.16
C LEU A 61 6.01 -9.80 -15.78
N ARG A 62 6.79 -10.33 -16.71
CA ARG A 62 8.13 -10.86 -16.41
C ARG A 62 9.08 -10.73 -17.59
N PRO A 63 10.41 -10.76 -17.36
CA PRO A 63 11.39 -10.95 -18.43
C PRO A 63 11.12 -12.24 -19.23
N VAL A 64 11.28 -12.16 -20.53
CA VAL A 64 11.18 -13.34 -21.42
C VAL A 64 12.26 -14.35 -21.07
N ASP A 65 13.50 -13.86 -20.88
CA ASP A 65 14.61 -14.70 -20.44
C ASP A 65 14.46 -15.09 -18.97
N ARG A 66 14.32 -16.40 -18.73
CA ARG A 66 14.18 -16.95 -17.39
C ARG A 66 15.38 -16.62 -16.48
N ALA A 67 16.58 -16.51 -17.03
CA ALA A 67 17.77 -16.16 -16.26
C ALA A 67 17.72 -14.74 -15.65
N GLN A 68 16.83 -13.90 -16.16
CA GLN A 68 16.61 -12.53 -15.67
C GLN A 68 15.44 -12.43 -14.66
N ARG A 69 14.75 -13.54 -14.35
CA ARG A 69 13.62 -13.60 -13.42
C ARG A 69 14.12 -13.81 -11.99
N THR A 70 14.62 -12.76 -11.36
CA THR A 70 15.22 -12.86 -10.01
C THR A 70 14.20 -12.58 -8.90
N ALA A 71 13.28 -11.65 -9.15
CA ALA A 71 12.33 -11.20 -8.15
C ALA A 71 10.97 -10.86 -8.76
N VAL A 72 9.92 -11.04 -7.96
CA VAL A 72 8.55 -10.69 -8.33
C VAL A 72 7.85 -9.96 -7.19
N VAL A 73 7.13 -8.88 -7.55
CA VAL A 73 6.20 -8.19 -6.67
C VAL A 73 4.79 -8.72 -6.96
N VAL A 74 4.16 -9.32 -5.95
CA VAL A 74 2.78 -9.77 -6.01
C VAL A 74 1.89 -8.68 -5.43
N ASP A 75 1.11 -8.02 -6.29
CA ASP A 75 0.16 -6.98 -5.91
C ASP A 75 -1.12 -7.65 -5.39
N ALA A 76 -1.37 -7.51 -4.11
CA ALA A 76 -2.66 -7.92 -3.53
C ALA A 76 -3.75 -7.00 -4.10
N GLU A 77 -4.68 -7.56 -4.85
CA GLU A 77 -5.72 -6.77 -5.52
C GLU A 77 -6.57 -5.98 -4.51
N ASN A 78 -6.96 -4.78 -4.90
CA ASN A 78 -7.89 -3.94 -4.17
C ASN A 78 -9.15 -3.76 -5.03
N ARG A 79 -10.27 -4.34 -4.60
CA ARG A 79 -11.54 -4.33 -5.35
C ARG A 79 -11.40 -4.84 -6.78
N GLY A 80 -10.69 -5.96 -6.94
CA GLY A 80 -10.47 -6.61 -8.23
C GLY A 80 -9.45 -5.93 -9.14
N GLY A 81 -8.68 -4.96 -8.64
CA GLY A 81 -7.68 -4.24 -9.43
C GLY A 81 -6.33 -4.07 -8.74
N PRO A 82 -5.26 -3.82 -9.51
CA PRO A 82 -3.94 -3.57 -8.98
C PRO A 82 -3.89 -2.22 -8.26
N SER A 83 -3.66 -2.22 -6.96
CA SER A 83 -3.60 -1.00 -6.17
C SER A 83 -2.18 -0.53 -5.89
N MET A 84 -1.28 -1.45 -5.62
CA MET A 84 0.10 -1.12 -5.30
C MET A 84 0.84 -0.60 -6.53
N LEU A 85 0.61 -1.19 -7.70
CA LEU A 85 1.18 -0.70 -8.96
C LEU A 85 0.77 0.77 -9.20
N GLY A 86 -0.51 1.10 -9.01
CA GLY A 86 -1.00 2.47 -9.10
C GLY A 86 -0.36 3.42 -8.08
N ALA A 87 -0.21 2.97 -6.83
CA ALA A 87 0.39 3.77 -5.76
C ALA A 87 1.85 4.10 -6.03
N VAL A 88 2.65 3.13 -6.49
CA VAL A 88 4.09 3.34 -6.74
C VAL A 88 4.39 3.99 -8.09
N THR A 89 3.46 3.94 -9.04
CA THR A 89 3.64 4.54 -10.38
C THR A 89 3.07 5.95 -10.48
N GLY A 90 2.24 6.37 -9.51
CA GLY A 90 1.55 7.68 -9.54
C GLY A 90 0.44 7.75 -10.60
N VAL A 91 0.13 6.65 -11.27
CA VAL A 91 -1.02 6.57 -12.19
C VAL A 91 -2.26 6.33 -11.37
N GLY A 92 -3.10 7.34 -11.27
CA GLY A 92 -4.35 7.24 -10.54
C GLY A 92 -5.24 6.12 -11.08
N LEU A 93 -5.93 5.46 -10.16
CA LEU A 93 -6.95 4.45 -10.43
C LEU A 93 -8.09 5.09 -11.26
N ARG A 94 -7.95 5.11 -12.56
CA ARG A 94 -9.11 5.30 -13.43
C ARG A 94 -9.77 3.94 -13.54
N GLY A 95 -11.00 3.79 -13.14
CA GLY A 95 -11.91 2.65 -13.06
C GLY A 95 -11.82 1.49 -14.06
N THR A 96 -10.76 1.40 -14.80
CA THR A 96 -10.27 0.22 -15.51
C THR A 96 -8.89 -0.05 -14.97
N ALA A 97 -8.65 -1.27 -14.49
CA ALA A 97 -7.32 -1.74 -14.13
C ALA A 97 -6.32 -1.18 -15.16
N PRO A 98 -5.27 -0.45 -14.74
CA PRO A 98 -4.27 -0.04 -15.69
C PRO A 98 -3.72 -1.33 -16.30
N SER A 99 -4.09 -1.60 -17.53
CA SER A 99 -3.46 -2.65 -18.31
C SER A 99 -1.98 -2.32 -18.34
N VAL A 100 -1.11 -3.27 -18.05
CA VAL A 100 0.34 -3.11 -18.14
C VAL A 100 0.73 -2.58 -19.53
N THR A 101 -0.08 -2.84 -20.54
CA THR A 101 0.05 -2.32 -21.90
C THR A 101 -0.26 -0.82 -22.05
N THR A 102 -0.83 -0.17 -21.02
CA THR A 102 -1.11 1.28 -21.03
C THR A 102 -0.05 2.11 -20.33
N TYR A 103 1.09 1.52 -19.98
CA TYR A 103 2.25 2.24 -19.46
C TYR A 103 3.30 2.46 -20.56
N PRO A 104 3.13 3.45 -21.43
CA PRO A 104 4.21 3.87 -22.28
C PRO A 104 5.20 4.73 -21.52
N ASP A 105 6.38 4.81 -22.05
CA ASP A 105 7.50 5.63 -21.64
C ASP A 105 7.19 6.86 -20.79
N GLY A 106 7.78 6.92 -19.59
CA GLY A 106 7.77 8.11 -18.75
C GLY A 106 6.76 8.15 -17.61
N MET A 107 5.89 7.19 -17.50
CA MET A 107 4.88 7.12 -16.42
C MET A 107 5.32 6.13 -15.36
N GLY A 108 6.07 6.49 -14.37
CA GLY A 108 6.33 5.73 -13.13
C GLY A 108 6.43 4.19 -13.19
N ALA A 109 5.72 3.54 -14.09
CA ALA A 109 5.80 2.10 -14.38
C ALA A 109 7.22 1.63 -14.70
N GLY A 110 8.05 2.52 -15.15
CA GLY A 110 9.45 2.27 -15.39
C GLY A 110 10.19 1.68 -14.20
N CYS A 111 9.72 1.86 -12.97
CA CYS A 111 10.41 1.29 -11.81
C CYS A 111 10.51 -0.24 -11.85
N LEU A 112 9.51 -0.94 -12.38
CA LEU A 112 9.55 -2.40 -12.55
C LEU A 112 10.53 -2.78 -13.66
N PHE A 113 10.38 -2.16 -14.81
CA PHE A 113 11.18 -2.47 -16.00
C PHE A 113 12.64 -2.05 -15.84
N ASP A 114 12.91 -0.89 -15.27
CA ASP A 114 14.29 -0.37 -15.11
C ASP A 114 15.09 -1.13 -14.06
N THR A 115 14.39 -1.74 -13.09
CA THR A 115 15.03 -2.56 -12.05
C THR A 115 15.04 -4.04 -12.39
N GLY A 116 14.49 -4.44 -13.54
CA GLY A 116 14.40 -5.85 -13.93
C GLY A 116 13.41 -6.67 -13.12
N LEU A 117 12.49 -6.01 -12.38
CA LEU A 117 11.51 -6.69 -11.54
C LEU A 117 10.36 -7.27 -12.37
N SER A 118 9.83 -8.36 -11.86
CA SER A 118 8.57 -8.93 -12.34
C SER A 118 7.41 -8.45 -11.46
N TYR A 119 6.22 -8.49 -12.04
CA TYR A 119 4.97 -8.16 -11.37
C TYR A 119 3.98 -9.32 -11.53
N ALA A 120 3.19 -9.58 -10.50
CA ALA A 120 2.14 -10.59 -10.57
C ALA A 120 0.93 -10.17 -9.75
N ARG A 121 -0.24 -10.70 -10.09
CA ARG A 121 -1.46 -10.60 -9.30
C ARG A 121 -2.34 -11.83 -9.52
N VAL A 122 -3.20 -12.12 -8.56
CA VAL A 122 -4.22 -13.15 -8.62
C VAL A 122 -5.46 -12.66 -7.89
N GLN A 123 -6.65 -12.96 -8.42
CA GLN A 123 -7.91 -12.60 -7.76
C GLN A 123 -8.09 -13.40 -6.46
N TRP A 124 -8.52 -12.71 -5.42
CA TRP A 124 -8.74 -13.31 -4.09
C TRP A 124 -10.04 -12.85 -3.42
N GLN A 125 -10.73 -11.87 -4.01
CA GLN A 125 -11.90 -11.25 -3.40
C GLN A 125 -13.20 -11.91 -3.87
N THR A 126 -14.12 -12.17 -2.96
CA THR A 126 -15.41 -12.82 -3.24
C THR A 126 -16.22 -12.12 -4.34
N GLU A 127 -16.24 -10.78 -4.36
CA GLU A 127 -17.04 -10.06 -5.37
C GLU A 127 -16.41 -10.03 -6.77
N HIS A 128 -15.16 -10.46 -6.88
CA HIS A 128 -14.40 -10.45 -8.13
C HIS A 128 -13.96 -11.84 -8.58
N CYS A 129 -14.18 -12.86 -7.74
CA CYS A 129 -13.82 -14.24 -8.03
C CYS A 129 -14.91 -15.19 -7.52
N ASP A 130 -15.70 -15.75 -8.43
CA ASP A 130 -16.82 -16.65 -8.11
C ASP A 130 -16.40 -17.89 -7.32
N SER A 131 -15.10 -18.25 -7.38
CA SER A 131 -14.55 -19.37 -6.63
C SER A 131 -14.16 -19.04 -5.19
N ILE A 132 -14.39 -17.79 -4.73
CA ILE A 132 -14.17 -17.42 -3.33
C ILE A 132 -15.52 -17.26 -2.66
N PRO A 133 -16.00 -18.27 -1.89
CA PRO A 133 -17.34 -18.24 -1.31
C PRO A 133 -17.47 -17.16 -0.23
N ALA A 134 -18.62 -16.53 -0.17
CA ALA A 134 -18.90 -15.46 0.80
C ALA A 134 -18.86 -15.94 2.27
N ASP A 135 -19.13 -17.21 2.51
CA ASP A 135 -19.14 -17.85 3.83
C ASP A 135 -17.83 -18.61 4.14
N ALA A 136 -16.83 -18.53 3.24
CA ALA A 136 -15.48 -19.09 3.42
C ALA A 136 -14.43 -18.20 2.73
N GLN A 137 -14.45 -16.91 3.03
CA GLN A 137 -13.59 -15.90 2.36
C GLN A 137 -12.09 -16.13 2.59
N GLY A 138 -11.71 -16.87 3.65
CA GLY A 138 -10.34 -17.31 3.90
C GLY A 138 -9.74 -18.17 2.76
N VAL A 139 -10.57 -18.74 1.87
CA VAL A 139 -10.11 -19.38 0.62
C VAL A 139 -9.25 -18.43 -0.20
N GLY A 140 -9.54 -17.12 -0.21
CA GLY A 140 -8.72 -16.11 -0.88
C GLY A 140 -7.29 -16.01 -0.34
N LEU A 141 -7.09 -16.25 0.96
CA LEU A 141 -5.76 -16.29 1.58
C LEU A 141 -4.97 -17.51 1.08
N VAL A 142 -5.64 -18.67 0.96
CA VAL A 142 -5.05 -19.89 0.40
C VAL A 142 -4.66 -19.69 -1.06
N VAL A 143 -5.54 -19.08 -1.87
CA VAL A 143 -5.27 -18.80 -3.30
C VAL A 143 -4.00 -17.96 -3.46
N VAL A 144 -3.87 -16.87 -2.71
CA VAL A 144 -2.70 -15.98 -2.80
C VAL A 144 -1.44 -16.67 -2.28
N ARG A 145 -1.52 -17.45 -1.19
CA ARG A 145 -0.40 -18.27 -0.71
C ARG A 145 0.07 -19.25 -1.79
N ASP A 146 -0.84 -20.03 -2.34
CA ASP A 146 -0.51 -21.08 -3.30
C ASP A 146 0.00 -20.49 -4.63
N PHE A 147 -0.47 -19.31 -5.01
CA PHE A 147 0.08 -18.56 -6.13
C PHE A 147 1.53 -18.14 -5.88
N GLY A 148 1.83 -17.60 -4.68
CA GLY A 148 3.21 -17.30 -4.26
C GLY A 148 4.12 -18.54 -4.26
N ARG A 149 3.60 -19.69 -3.83
CA ARG A 149 4.32 -21.00 -3.90
C ARG A 149 4.61 -21.40 -5.34
N HIS A 150 3.65 -21.23 -6.23
CA HIS A 150 3.86 -21.53 -7.65
C HIS A 150 4.92 -20.62 -8.27
N LEU A 151 4.90 -19.31 -7.92
CA LEU A 151 5.92 -18.37 -8.38
C LEU A 151 7.33 -18.69 -7.88
N ALA A 152 7.48 -19.45 -6.78
CA ALA A 152 8.78 -19.90 -6.28
C ALA A 152 9.54 -20.83 -7.26
N GLU A 153 8.87 -21.38 -8.26
CA GLU A 153 9.51 -22.15 -9.33
C GLU A 153 10.36 -21.28 -10.27
N GLU A 154 10.09 -19.95 -10.28
CA GLU A 154 10.74 -19.01 -11.19
C GLU A 154 11.46 -17.87 -10.48
N PHE A 155 11.08 -17.54 -9.24
CA PHE A 155 11.56 -16.37 -8.52
C PHE A 155 12.05 -16.73 -7.12
N ASP A 156 13.29 -16.40 -6.82
CA ASP A 156 13.85 -16.58 -5.47
C ASP A 156 13.30 -15.56 -4.48
N VAL A 157 13.14 -14.30 -4.92
CA VAL A 157 12.59 -13.21 -4.12
C VAL A 157 11.14 -12.96 -4.52
N ARG A 158 10.23 -13.08 -3.56
CA ARG A 158 8.79 -12.86 -3.73
C ARG A 158 8.31 -11.89 -2.67
N VAL A 159 7.91 -10.70 -3.09
CA VAL A 159 7.39 -9.67 -2.20
C VAL A 159 5.90 -9.50 -2.44
N ILE A 160 5.09 -9.70 -1.39
CA ILE A 160 3.69 -9.34 -1.45
C ILE A 160 3.51 -7.87 -1.06
N ALA A 161 2.75 -7.12 -1.83
CA ALA A 161 2.53 -5.70 -1.57
C ALA A 161 1.05 -5.34 -1.71
N GLY A 162 0.59 -4.43 -0.89
CA GLY A 162 -0.79 -3.93 -0.93
C GLY A 162 -0.88 -2.49 -0.48
N ALA A 163 -1.88 -1.76 -0.99
CA ALA A 163 -2.17 -0.39 -0.62
C ALA A 163 -3.60 -0.26 -0.07
N SER A 164 -3.77 0.46 1.05
CA SER A 164 -5.09 0.66 1.67
C SER A 164 -5.75 -0.70 2.03
N GLN A 165 -6.93 -1.01 1.53
CA GLN A 165 -7.62 -2.27 1.79
C GLN A 165 -6.76 -3.50 1.44
N SER A 166 -6.00 -3.47 0.38
CA SER A 166 -5.12 -4.60 0.03
C SER A 166 -3.90 -4.71 0.95
N ALA A 167 -3.45 -3.62 1.58
CA ALA A 167 -2.50 -3.69 2.68
C ALA A 167 -3.11 -4.38 3.92
N TRP A 168 -4.41 -4.15 4.19
CA TRP A 168 -5.12 -4.90 5.24
C TRP A 168 -5.18 -6.40 4.93
N PHE A 169 -5.31 -6.76 3.64
CA PHE A 169 -5.21 -8.16 3.21
C PHE A 169 -3.82 -8.73 3.50
N VAL A 170 -2.74 -7.99 3.18
CA VAL A 170 -1.37 -8.41 3.46
C VAL A 170 -1.17 -8.65 4.97
N ASN A 171 -1.65 -7.71 5.81
CA ASN A 171 -1.60 -7.88 7.28
C ASN A 171 -2.35 -9.14 7.73
N THR A 172 -3.54 -9.39 7.17
CA THR A 172 -4.35 -10.57 7.49
C THR A 172 -3.65 -11.86 7.07
N LEU A 173 -3.12 -11.91 5.85
CA LEU A 173 -2.41 -13.08 5.32
C LEU A 173 -1.24 -13.49 6.22
N VAL A 174 -0.45 -12.51 6.66
CA VAL A 174 0.70 -12.78 7.54
C VAL A 174 0.23 -13.12 8.95
N ALA A 175 -0.66 -12.32 9.54
CA ALA A 175 -1.13 -12.51 10.92
C ALA A 175 -1.86 -13.84 11.14
N GLU A 176 -2.60 -14.32 10.15
CA GLU A 176 -3.30 -15.61 10.24
C GLU A 176 -2.43 -16.82 9.82
N GLY A 177 -1.15 -16.58 9.45
CA GLY A 177 -0.19 -17.64 9.16
C GLY A 177 -0.26 -18.19 7.73
N PHE A 178 -0.97 -17.52 6.82
CA PHE A 178 -1.00 -17.94 5.41
C PHE A 178 0.28 -17.62 4.64
N ASN A 179 1.27 -17.00 5.27
CA ASN A 179 2.62 -16.95 4.71
C ASN A 179 3.43 -18.23 4.96
N VAL A 180 2.96 -19.15 5.78
CA VAL A 180 3.62 -20.43 6.03
C VAL A 180 3.47 -21.32 4.80
N ASP A 181 4.58 -21.85 4.27
CA ASP A 181 4.55 -22.94 3.29
C ASP A 181 4.28 -24.26 4.04
N PRO A 182 3.15 -24.92 3.80
CA PRO A 182 2.81 -26.16 4.51
C PRO A 182 3.77 -27.32 4.24
N ARG A 183 4.61 -27.23 3.20
CA ARG A 183 5.56 -28.30 2.83
C ARG A 183 6.79 -28.36 3.74
N ASP A 184 7.28 -27.20 4.19
CA ASP A 184 8.53 -27.10 4.94
C ASP A 184 8.48 -26.17 6.14
N GLY A 185 7.38 -25.42 6.30
CA GLY A 185 7.19 -24.44 7.39
C GLY A 185 7.88 -23.11 7.16
N GLY A 186 8.56 -22.92 6.04
CA GLY A 186 9.19 -21.65 5.67
C GLY A 186 8.20 -20.60 5.18
N GLY A 187 8.70 -19.42 4.83
CA GLY A 187 7.88 -18.33 4.29
C GLY A 187 7.67 -18.45 2.78
N VAL A 188 6.43 -18.32 2.33
CA VAL A 188 6.08 -18.25 0.91
C VAL A 188 6.58 -16.95 0.31
N TYR A 189 6.25 -15.83 0.94
CA TYR A 189 6.77 -14.52 0.57
C TYR A 189 7.97 -14.16 1.44
N THR A 190 9.04 -13.71 0.80
CA THR A 190 10.28 -13.32 1.47
C THR A 190 10.21 -11.91 2.07
N GLY A 191 9.35 -11.06 1.47
CA GLY A 191 9.08 -9.69 1.91
C GLY A 191 7.60 -9.34 1.80
N ALA A 192 7.17 -8.35 2.59
CA ALA A 192 5.81 -7.81 2.56
C ALA A 192 5.83 -6.29 2.71
N LEU A 193 5.12 -5.57 1.84
CA LEU A 193 4.89 -4.13 1.95
C LEU A 193 3.41 -3.86 2.24
N SER A 194 3.13 -3.36 3.43
CA SER A 194 1.82 -2.90 3.88
C SER A 194 1.78 -1.38 3.80
N TYR A 195 1.24 -0.84 2.70
CA TYR A 195 1.24 0.58 2.42
C TYR A 195 -0.11 1.21 2.76
N LEU A 196 -0.09 2.19 3.67
CA LEU A 196 -1.27 2.92 4.15
C LEU A 196 -2.30 2.03 4.88
N SER A 197 -1.85 1.21 5.82
CA SER A 197 -2.71 0.29 6.56
C SER A 197 -2.89 0.63 8.03
N ALA A 198 -1.87 1.19 8.67
CA ALA A 198 -1.85 1.43 10.12
C ALA A 198 -2.17 0.18 10.95
N GLY A 199 -1.72 -0.99 10.50
CA GLY A 199 -1.98 -2.27 11.17
C GLY A 199 -3.42 -2.79 11.06
N ASN A 200 -4.28 -2.14 10.26
CA ASN A 200 -5.65 -2.65 10.05
C ASN A 200 -5.62 -3.96 9.26
N TRP A 201 -6.70 -4.70 9.34
CA TRP A 201 -6.86 -6.05 8.82
C TRP A 201 -8.26 -6.28 8.25
N LEU A 202 -8.45 -7.36 7.51
CA LEU A 202 -9.74 -7.78 6.96
C LEU A 202 -10.29 -8.95 7.74
N ALA A 203 -11.58 -8.92 8.03
CA ALA A 203 -12.30 -9.99 8.69
C ALA A 203 -12.64 -11.13 7.71
N LEU A 204 -11.61 -11.78 7.17
CA LEU A 204 -11.75 -12.82 6.14
C LEU A 204 -11.80 -14.24 6.74
N ASN A 205 -11.26 -14.41 7.94
CA ASN A 205 -11.10 -15.72 8.55
C ASN A 205 -11.17 -15.60 10.09
N ARG A 206 -10.20 -16.15 10.85
CA ARG A 206 -10.26 -16.27 12.31
C ARG A 206 -10.03 -14.98 13.08
N LEU A 207 -9.45 -13.97 12.48
CA LEU A 207 -9.34 -12.65 13.14
C LEU A 207 -10.70 -11.98 13.37
N ALA A 208 -11.76 -12.41 12.70
CA ALA A 208 -13.11 -11.92 12.94
C ALA A 208 -13.60 -12.29 14.36
N ASP A 209 -14.15 -11.32 15.11
CA ASP A 209 -14.51 -11.47 16.53
C ASP A 209 -15.57 -12.55 16.78
N ASP A 210 -16.47 -12.76 15.83
CA ASP A 210 -17.58 -13.73 15.90
C ASP A 210 -17.31 -14.99 15.06
N GLY A 211 -16.12 -15.08 14.43
CA GLY A 211 -15.77 -16.15 13.51
C GLY A 211 -16.51 -16.09 12.18
N ALA A 212 -17.36 -15.09 11.95
CA ALA A 212 -18.03 -14.87 10.69
C ALA A 212 -17.26 -13.84 9.85
N PRO A 213 -16.87 -14.17 8.61
CA PRO A 213 -16.24 -13.22 7.71
C PRO A 213 -17.15 -12.02 7.45
N GLN A 214 -16.60 -10.84 7.59
CA GLN A 214 -17.32 -9.58 7.33
C GLN A 214 -16.65 -8.87 6.15
N TYR A 215 -17.29 -8.93 5.03
CA TYR A 215 -16.83 -8.30 3.80
C TYR A 215 -17.95 -7.40 3.24
N PRO A 216 -17.65 -6.32 2.52
CA PRO A 216 -16.32 -5.86 2.10
C PRO A 216 -15.71 -4.73 2.93
N TYR A 217 -16.39 -4.09 3.89
CA TYR A 217 -15.91 -2.79 4.40
C TYR A 217 -16.28 -2.48 5.84
N VAL A 218 -16.82 -3.39 6.58
CA VAL A 218 -17.08 -3.14 8.00
C VAL A 218 -15.74 -3.12 8.70
N ARG A 219 -15.34 -1.96 9.23
CA ARG A 219 -14.18 -1.90 10.10
C ARG A 219 -14.44 -2.81 11.27
N PRO A 220 -13.54 -3.77 11.55
CA PRO A 220 -13.71 -4.62 12.71
C PRO A 220 -13.85 -3.74 13.95
N ALA A 221 -14.72 -4.13 14.88
CA ALA A 221 -14.79 -3.51 16.20
C ALA A 221 -13.44 -3.64 16.93
N ARG A 222 -12.68 -4.69 16.62
CA ARG A 222 -11.33 -4.96 17.12
C ARG A 222 -10.33 -3.91 16.61
N ALA A 223 -9.35 -3.63 17.45
CA ALA A 223 -8.25 -2.72 17.16
C ALA A 223 -7.40 -3.17 15.96
N PRO A 224 -6.68 -2.24 15.32
CA PRO A 224 -5.55 -2.59 14.47
C PRO A 224 -4.58 -3.53 15.18
N LEU A 225 -3.90 -4.37 14.44
CA LEU A 225 -2.84 -5.24 14.96
C LEU A 225 -1.55 -4.44 15.13
N THR A 226 -0.80 -4.78 16.15
CA THR A 226 0.59 -4.35 16.28
C THR A 226 1.50 -5.15 15.35
N ALA A 227 2.69 -4.67 15.06
CA ALA A 227 3.67 -5.43 14.27
C ALA A 227 3.98 -6.81 14.88
N ALA A 228 4.03 -6.90 16.22
CA ALA A 228 4.28 -8.17 16.93
C ALA A 228 3.12 -9.17 16.80
N GLU A 229 1.87 -8.69 16.66
CA GLU A 229 0.72 -9.57 16.41
C GLU A 229 0.70 -10.05 14.95
N ILE A 230 1.12 -9.21 14.00
CA ILE A 230 1.24 -9.59 12.59
C ILE A 230 2.38 -10.59 12.42
N LEU A 231 3.56 -10.29 12.99
CA LEU A 231 4.80 -11.06 12.86
C LEU A 231 5.00 -11.95 14.09
N SER A 232 4.15 -12.94 14.23
CA SER A 232 4.15 -13.87 15.37
C SER A 232 4.78 -15.22 15.06
N ARG A 233 5.30 -15.42 13.84
CA ARG A 233 5.87 -16.70 13.35
C ARG A 233 7.25 -16.48 12.72
N PRO A 234 8.30 -16.26 13.52
CA PRO A 234 9.62 -15.82 13.03
C PRO A 234 10.24 -16.74 11.96
N GLU A 235 9.87 -18.02 11.92
CA GLU A 235 10.38 -18.99 10.94
C GLU A 235 9.82 -18.74 9.51
N SER A 236 8.63 -18.16 9.41
CA SER A 236 7.92 -17.95 8.14
C SER A 236 7.55 -16.49 7.88
N ASP A 237 7.73 -15.60 8.87
CA ASP A 237 7.39 -14.19 8.70
C ASP A 237 8.27 -13.54 7.64
N PRO A 238 7.69 -12.75 6.72
CA PRO A 238 8.45 -12.02 5.72
C PRO A 238 9.26 -10.87 6.36
N PHE A 239 10.21 -10.33 5.65
CA PHE A 239 10.71 -9.00 6.00
C PHE A 239 9.58 -7.99 5.76
N PHE A 240 9.12 -7.34 6.81
CA PHE A 240 7.88 -6.58 6.77
C PHE A 240 8.13 -5.07 6.77
N VAL A 241 7.56 -4.37 5.80
CA VAL A 241 7.61 -2.91 5.74
C VAL A 241 6.17 -2.37 5.86
N ASP A 242 5.94 -1.59 6.91
CA ASP A 242 4.70 -0.83 7.09
C ASP A 242 4.93 0.64 6.80
N VAL A 243 4.02 1.25 6.04
CA VAL A 243 4.00 2.69 5.79
C VAL A 243 2.64 3.23 6.21
N THR A 244 2.64 4.11 7.19
CA THR A 244 1.43 4.74 7.75
C THR A 244 1.41 6.22 7.44
N SER A 245 0.32 6.74 6.92
CA SER A 245 0.17 8.15 6.60
C SER A 245 -0.32 9.00 7.78
N TYR A 246 -0.13 10.31 7.65
CA TYR A 246 -0.63 11.29 8.63
C TYR A 246 -2.14 11.16 8.86
N THR A 247 -2.91 10.95 7.80
CA THR A 247 -4.37 10.75 7.84
C THR A 247 -4.78 9.54 8.69
N GLU A 248 -4.00 8.47 8.68
CA GLU A 248 -4.37 7.22 9.35
C GLU A 248 -4.37 7.30 10.87
N TYR A 249 -3.61 8.21 11.42
CA TYR A 249 -3.66 8.49 12.86
C TYR A 249 -5.01 9.05 13.29
N TYR A 250 -5.67 9.78 12.42
CA TYR A 250 -6.98 10.40 12.69
C TYR A 250 -8.16 9.54 12.24
N ARG A 251 -7.91 8.60 11.35
CA ARG A 251 -8.97 7.88 10.68
C ARG A 251 -8.96 6.38 10.91
N LEU A 252 -7.79 5.78 11.03
CA LEU A 252 -7.58 4.34 11.08
C LEU A 252 -6.86 3.88 12.35
N ARG A 253 -6.82 4.72 13.37
CA ARG A 253 -6.24 4.40 14.69
C ARG A 253 -4.75 4.01 14.62
N GLY A 254 -3.96 4.70 13.78
CA GLY A 254 -2.53 4.44 13.57
C GLY A 254 -1.70 4.39 14.85
N SER A 255 -2.12 5.11 15.91
CA SER A 255 -1.46 5.07 17.22
C SER A 255 -1.47 3.69 17.90
N VAL A 256 -2.38 2.79 17.53
CA VAL A 256 -2.42 1.42 18.07
C VAL A 256 -1.25 0.62 17.51
N PHE A 257 -1.02 0.66 16.21
CA PHE A 257 0.14 0.01 15.59
C PHE A 257 1.45 0.51 16.20
N ALA A 258 1.55 1.85 16.38
CA ALA A 258 2.72 2.51 16.96
C ALA A 258 2.92 2.26 18.46
N SER A 259 2.02 1.55 19.15
CA SER A 259 2.06 1.35 20.59
C SER A 259 3.01 0.23 21.06
N ALA A 260 3.50 -0.60 20.16
CA ALA A 260 4.35 -1.75 20.47
C ALA A 260 5.68 -1.71 19.71
N PRO A 261 6.75 -2.31 20.26
CA PRO A 261 7.99 -2.47 19.54
C PRO A 261 7.82 -3.28 18.26
N ILE A 262 8.53 -2.90 17.21
CA ILE A 262 8.58 -3.69 15.97
C ILE A 262 9.65 -4.78 16.06
N PRO A 263 9.40 -5.97 15.47
CA PRO A 263 10.40 -7.03 15.35
C PRO A 263 11.62 -6.60 14.52
N ALA A 264 12.75 -7.28 14.71
CA ALA A 264 14.00 -6.94 14.02
C ALA A 264 13.90 -7.00 12.49
N ARG A 265 13.09 -7.94 11.95
CA ARG A 265 12.82 -8.08 10.52
C ARG A 265 11.62 -7.24 10.05
N ALA A 266 11.44 -6.07 10.66
CA ALA A 266 10.42 -5.13 10.24
C ALA A 266 10.95 -3.71 10.20
N ARG A 267 10.33 -2.88 9.37
CA ARG A 267 10.52 -1.43 9.32
C ARG A 267 9.15 -0.75 9.31
N HIS A 268 9.11 0.38 9.97
CA HIS A 268 7.92 1.23 9.94
C HIS A 268 8.29 2.66 9.57
N TYR A 269 7.47 3.27 8.72
CA TYR A 269 7.67 4.62 8.26
C TYR A 269 6.37 5.41 8.32
N ASP A 270 6.33 6.39 9.21
CA ASP A 270 5.27 7.39 9.22
C ASP A 270 5.54 8.45 8.15
N VAL A 271 4.59 8.69 7.27
CA VAL A 271 4.73 9.65 6.16
C VAL A 271 3.73 10.79 6.26
N PRO A 272 4.15 12.04 5.97
CA PRO A 272 3.32 13.23 6.14
C PRO A 272 2.23 13.39 5.07
N ALA A 273 2.13 12.47 4.15
CA ALA A 273 1.14 12.46 3.08
C ALA A 273 -0.26 12.07 3.57
N PRO A 274 -1.33 12.40 2.83
CA PRO A 274 -2.66 11.85 3.07
C PRO A 274 -2.75 10.38 2.68
N HIS A 275 -3.81 9.69 3.16
CA HIS A 275 -4.08 8.29 2.80
C HIS A 275 -4.32 8.12 1.28
N ALA A 276 -5.07 9.01 0.66
CA ALA A 276 -5.19 9.05 -0.79
C ALA A 276 -4.29 10.17 -1.33
N PRO A 277 -3.03 9.86 -1.68
CA PRO A 277 -2.14 10.85 -2.24
C PRO A 277 -2.70 11.26 -3.60
N ALA A 278 -3.13 12.49 -3.67
CA ALA A 278 -3.68 13.03 -4.88
C ALA A 278 -2.59 13.84 -5.57
N SER A 279 -2.33 13.57 -6.86
CA SER A 279 -1.90 14.71 -7.67
C SER A 279 -2.98 15.79 -7.52
N PRO A 280 -2.64 17.08 -7.43
CA PRO A 280 -3.64 18.13 -7.25
C PRO A 280 -4.83 18.05 -8.22
N GLU A 281 -4.58 17.54 -9.42
CA GLU A 281 -5.59 17.37 -10.47
C GLU A 281 -6.45 16.11 -10.25
N PHE A 282 -5.85 14.99 -9.89
CA PHE A 282 -6.55 13.72 -9.72
C PHE A 282 -7.33 13.66 -8.41
N GLY A 283 -6.75 14.13 -7.31
CA GLY A 283 -7.39 14.12 -6.02
C GLY A 283 -8.64 14.99 -5.99
N SER A 284 -8.57 16.19 -6.55
CA SER A 284 -9.73 17.07 -6.67
C SER A 284 -10.86 16.44 -7.50
N LEU A 285 -10.51 15.72 -8.59
CA LEU A 285 -11.51 15.00 -9.40
C LEU A 285 -12.16 13.86 -8.64
N VAL A 286 -11.37 13.04 -7.94
CA VAL A 286 -11.90 11.91 -7.15
C VAL A 286 -12.72 12.42 -5.97
N PHE A 287 -12.22 13.43 -5.25
CA PHE A 287 -12.92 14.05 -4.13
C PHE A 287 -14.27 14.63 -4.58
N ALA A 288 -14.32 15.29 -5.73
CA ALA A 288 -15.55 15.78 -6.33
C ALA A 288 -16.47 14.65 -6.82
N ALA A 289 -15.91 13.60 -7.44
CA ALA A 289 -16.66 12.45 -7.92
C ALA A 289 -17.33 11.66 -6.78
N LEU A 290 -16.71 11.65 -5.58
CA LEU A 290 -17.29 11.08 -4.37
C LEU A 290 -18.34 12.00 -3.71
N GLY A 291 -18.58 13.19 -4.27
CA GLY A 291 -19.52 14.16 -3.69
C GLY A 291 -19.03 14.83 -2.42
N CYS A 292 -17.73 14.72 -2.12
CA CYS A 292 -17.15 15.18 -0.86
C CYS A 292 -17.12 16.71 -0.71
N ASN A 293 -17.11 17.43 -1.82
CA ASN A 293 -16.94 18.89 -1.81
C ASN A 293 -18.25 19.69 -1.73
N GLY A 294 -19.41 19.05 -1.81
CA GLY A 294 -20.69 19.75 -1.83
C GLY A 294 -20.79 20.83 -2.94
N GLY A 295 -19.98 20.72 -3.99
CA GLY A 295 -19.88 21.70 -5.08
C GLY A 295 -18.88 22.85 -4.81
N VAL A 296 -18.11 22.79 -3.72
CA VAL A 296 -17.08 23.81 -3.36
C VAL A 296 -15.69 23.22 -3.62
N GLU A 297 -14.81 24.00 -4.23
CA GLU A 297 -13.41 23.61 -4.38
C GLU A 297 -12.70 23.72 -3.03
N ILE A 298 -12.06 22.62 -2.60
CA ILE A 298 -11.31 22.54 -1.35
C ILE A 298 -9.87 22.21 -1.71
N PRO A 299 -8.88 23.00 -1.24
CA PRO A 299 -7.49 22.63 -1.41
C PRO A 299 -7.19 21.32 -0.69
N LEU A 300 -6.63 20.34 -1.41
CA LEU A 300 -6.21 19.06 -0.86
C LEU A 300 -4.69 19.05 -0.66
N ASN A 301 -4.26 18.30 0.35
CA ASN A 301 -2.84 18.13 0.64
C ASN A 301 -2.09 17.56 -0.58
N PRO A 302 -1.12 18.29 -1.15
CA PRO A 302 -0.43 17.89 -2.36
C PRO A 302 0.75 16.93 -2.13
N ILE A 303 1.08 16.62 -0.87
CA ILE A 303 2.23 15.78 -0.53
C ILE A 303 2.02 14.35 -1.07
N GLN A 304 3.02 13.85 -1.79
CA GLN A 304 2.96 12.56 -2.48
C GLN A 304 3.92 11.57 -1.83
N SER A 305 3.41 10.44 -1.34
CA SER A 305 4.24 9.36 -0.79
C SER A 305 4.60 8.26 -1.80
N GLY A 306 4.01 8.26 -2.99
CA GLY A 306 4.24 7.23 -4.02
C GLY A 306 5.71 7.02 -4.39
N PRO A 307 6.50 8.06 -4.69
CA PRO A 307 7.92 7.92 -4.99
C PRO A 307 8.73 7.30 -3.85
N TYR A 308 8.38 7.58 -2.60
CA TYR A 308 9.01 7.00 -1.40
C TYR A 308 8.61 5.53 -1.22
N ALA A 309 7.33 5.20 -1.39
CA ALA A 309 6.86 3.82 -1.39
C ALA A 309 7.54 2.99 -2.46
N ARG A 310 7.81 3.58 -3.63
CA ARG A 310 8.57 2.95 -4.72
C ARG A 310 10.01 2.66 -4.32
N GLY A 311 10.71 3.62 -3.70
CA GLY A 311 12.06 3.41 -3.18
C GLY A 311 12.10 2.29 -2.14
N LEU A 312 11.19 2.31 -1.19
CA LEU A 312 11.08 1.26 -0.16
C LEU A 312 10.75 -0.12 -0.76
N LEU A 313 9.87 -0.19 -1.76
CA LEU A 313 9.54 -1.44 -2.44
C LEU A 313 10.76 -2.03 -3.16
N VAL A 314 11.51 -1.20 -3.89
CA VAL A 314 12.73 -1.64 -4.57
C VAL A 314 13.79 -2.06 -3.55
N GLY A 315 13.98 -1.29 -2.47
CA GLY A 315 14.88 -1.67 -1.38
C GLY A 315 14.50 -3.00 -0.74
N LEU A 316 13.21 -3.20 -0.45
CA LEU A 316 12.70 -4.46 0.12
C LEU A 316 12.97 -5.68 -0.77
N VAL A 317 12.92 -5.49 -2.09
CA VAL A 317 13.21 -6.57 -3.06
C VAL A 317 14.71 -6.83 -3.18
N THR A 318 15.54 -5.78 -3.15
CA THR A 318 16.98 -5.89 -3.47
C THR A 318 17.85 -6.19 -2.25
N ASP A 319 17.64 -5.46 -1.16
CA ASP A 319 18.36 -5.64 0.11
C ASP A 319 17.52 -5.09 1.28
N PRO A 320 16.63 -5.89 1.84
CA PRO A 320 15.74 -5.46 2.90
C PRO A 320 16.47 -5.02 4.19
N GLU A 321 17.66 -5.58 4.46
CA GLU A 321 18.44 -5.21 5.64
C GLU A 321 19.09 -3.82 5.50
N ALA A 322 19.35 -3.37 4.27
CA ALA A 322 19.86 -2.03 3.99
C ALA A 322 18.78 -0.93 3.99
N LEU A 323 17.50 -1.28 4.17
CA LEU A 323 16.45 -0.28 4.30
C LEU A 323 16.73 0.67 5.48
N PRO A 324 16.41 1.97 5.34
CA PRO A 324 16.58 2.93 6.42
C PRO A 324 15.96 2.46 7.74
N PRO A 325 16.48 2.90 8.89
CA PRO A 325 15.84 2.63 10.17
C PRO A 325 14.40 3.17 10.21
N SER A 326 13.55 2.51 10.99
CA SER A 326 12.16 2.94 11.21
C SER A 326 12.08 4.39 11.68
N GLN A 327 11.08 5.11 11.18
CA GLN A 327 10.87 6.53 11.50
C GLN A 327 9.42 6.75 11.95
N TRP A 328 9.26 7.31 13.15
CA TRP A 328 7.99 7.47 13.83
C TRP A 328 7.65 8.93 14.02
N PHE A 329 6.36 9.25 13.91
CA PHE A 329 5.87 10.54 14.39
C PHE A 329 6.03 10.68 15.91
N GLU A 330 6.27 11.90 16.36
CA GLU A 330 6.11 12.25 17.76
C GLU A 330 4.63 12.34 18.11
N LEU A 331 4.14 11.45 18.97
CA LEU A 331 2.73 11.39 19.31
C LEU A 331 2.41 12.24 20.55
N GLY A 332 1.31 12.97 20.49
CA GLY A 332 0.67 13.68 21.57
C GLY A 332 -0.73 13.17 21.86
N PRO A 333 -1.41 13.67 22.92
CA PRO A 333 -2.80 13.34 23.16
C PRO A 333 -3.66 13.76 21.97
N ALA A 334 -4.63 12.93 21.60
CA ALA A 334 -5.62 13.31 20.61
C ALA A 334 -6.42 14.51 21.16
N PRO A 335 -6.83 15.46 20.31
CA PRO A 335 -7.81 16.47 20.73
C PRO A 335 -9.08 15.77 21.22
N GLU A 336 -9.84 16.44 22.10
CA GLU A 336 -11.12 15.93 22.67
C GLU A 336 -11.94 15.22 21.61
N PRO A 337 -12.70 14.16 22.02
CA PRO A 337 -13.30 13.22 21.10
C PRO A 337 -14.03 13.93 19.99
N SER A 338 -13.35 14.03 18.89
CA SER A 338 -13.92 14.52 17.68
C SER A 338 -14.49 13.31 16.95
N GLU A 339 -15.46 13.54 16.11
CA GLU A 339 -16.01 12.55 15.17
C GLU A 339 -14.93 11.90 14.28
N TYR A 340 -13.69 12.45 14.32
CA TYR A 340 -12.54 11.98 13.58
C TYR A 340 -12.02 10.61 14.01
N PHE A 341 -12.21 10.29 15.28
CA PHE A 341 -11.65 9.06 15.79
C PHE A 341 -12.74 8.01 15.83
N ASN A 342 -12.57 6.93 15.11
CA ASN A 342 -13.25 5.69 15.44
C ASN A 342 -12.72 5.23 16.78
N ALA A 343 -13.26 5.79 17.84
CA ALA A 343 -12.82 5.52 19.18
C ALA A 343 -12.93 4.02 19.46
N LEU A 344 -11.82 3.44 19.92
CA LEU A 344 -11.86 2.14 20.55
C LEU A 344 -12.47 2.32 21.92
N PRO A 345 -13.38 1.45 22.36
CA PRO A 345 -13.83 1.44 23.75
C PRO A 345 -12.61 1.33 24.69
N GLY A 346 -12.37 2.35 25.50
CA GLY A 346 -11.33 2.36 26.54
C GLY A 346 -9.89 2.58 26.10
N GLY A 347 -9.62 2.96 24.85
CA GLY A 347 -8.26 3.26 24.35
C GLY A 347 -7.97 4.76 24.30
N GLU A 348 -6.84 5.21 24.85
CA GLU A 348 -6.29 6.54 24.62
C GLU A 348 -5.72 6.60 23.22
N LEU A 349 -6.34 7.40 22.35
CA LEU A 349 -5.81 7.66 21.00
C LEU A 349 -4.81 8.81 21.06
N ARG A 350 -3.70 8.63 20.38
CA ARG A 350 -2.65 9.62 20.22
C ARG A 350 -2.51 9.97 18.75
N VAL A 351 -2.19 11.22 18.48
CA VAL A 351 -2.01 11.75 17.12
C VAL A 351 -0.63 12.38 16.98
N PRO A 352 -0.10 12.54 15.79
CA PRO A 352 1.14 13.26 15.56
C PRO A 352 1.07 14.68 16.12
N ARG A 353 2.10 15.07 16.85
CA ARG A 353 2.34 16.48 17.20
C ARG A 353 2.68 17.24 15.94
N VAL A 354 2.32 18.50 15.89
CA VAL A 354 2.61 19.36 14.74
C VAL A 354 3.46 20.55 15.14
N ASP A 355 4.21 21.07 14.18
CA ASP A 355 4.99 22.30 14.30
C ASP A 355 4.11 23.56 14.05
N ALA A 356 4.73 24.73 13.96
CA ALA A 356 4.04 26.00 13.75
C ALA A 356 3.33 26.10 12.38
N ASP A 357 3.75 25.30 11.42
CA ASP A 357 3.17 25.22 10.08
C ASP A 357 2.20 24.04 9.94
N ALA A 358 1.76 23.47 11.07
CA ALA A 358 0.87 22.30 11.13
C ALA A 358 1.42 21.04 10.44
N GLN A 359 2.74 20.96 10.27
CA GLN A 359 3.38 19.77 9.73
C GLN A 359 3.64 18.75 10.85
N PRO A 360 3.46 17.45 10.62
CA PRO A 360 3.73 16.43 11.64
C PRO A 360 5.22 16.40 12.00
N ILE A 361 5.51 16.30 13.31
CA ILE A 361 6.86 16.22 13.85
C ILE A 361 7.29 14.75 13.91
N GLY A 362 8.53 14.48 13.49
CA GLY A 362 9.05 13.11 13.35
C GLY A 362 8.61 12.44 12.06
N GLY A 363 8.70 11.11 12.01
CA GLY A 363 8.44 10.35 10.79
C GLY A 363 9.44 10.63 9.68
N VAL A 364 9.10 10.23 8.48
CA VAL A 364 9.89 10.52 7.28
C VAL A 364 9.58 11.96 6.86
N ARG A 365 10.46 12.87 7.22
CA ARG A 365 10.26 14.30 6.98
C ARG A 365 10.61 14.66 5.53
N PHE A 366 9.68 14.44 4.63
CA PHE A 366 9.85 14.80 3.22
C PHE A 366 10.30 16.25 3.04
N PRO A 367 10.99 16.59 1.94
CA PRO A 367 11.31 18.00 1.64
C PRO A 367 10.10 18.92 1.68
N ASP A 368 8.90 18.42 1.34
CA ASP A 368 7.61 19.13 1.43
C ASP A 368 7.25 19.58 2.85
N VAL A 369 7.75 18.88 3.87
CA VAL A 369 7.53 19.18 5.28
C VAL A 369 8.63 20.10 5.83
N GLU A 370 9.85 19.95 5.37
CA GLU A 370 10.98 20.81 5.75
C GLU A 370 10.89 22.20 5.10
N LEU A 371 10.32 22.27 3.90
CA LEU A 371 10.10 23.49 3.12
C LEU A 371 8.61 23.59 2.71
N PRO A 372 7.68 23.75 3.67
CA PRO A 372 6.26 23.69 3.39
C PRO A 372 5.79 24.86 2.52
N LEU A 373 4.90 24.60 1.60
CA LEU A 373 4.20 25.61 0.78
C LEU A 373 2.81 25.95 1.34
N GLY A 374 2.47 25.39 2.50
CA GLY A 374 1.19 25.61 3.17
C GLY A 374 1.11 24.80 4.47
N ARG A 375 -0.03 24.89 5.14
CA ARG A 375 -0.35 24.14 6.35
C ARG A 375 -1.11 22.87 6.00
N ALA A 376 -0.64 21.73 6.51
CA ALA A 376 -1.28 20.44 6.30
C ALA A 376 -2.41 20.22 7.33
N GLU A 377 -3.52 19.68 6.86
CA GLU A 377 -4.58 19.15 7.70
C GLU A 377 -4.65 17.62 7.49
N PRO A 378 -4.79 16.81 8.55
CA PRO A 378 -4.76 15.37 8.42
C PRO A 378 -5.91 14.80 7.60
N VAL A 379 -7.05 15.49 7.60
CA VAL A 379 -8.28 15.10 6.91
C VAL A 379 -8.91 16.34 6.29
N ALA A 380 -9.27 16.25 5.00
CA ALA A 380 -10.08 17.29 4.38
C ALA A 380 -11.53 17.19 4.88
N LEU A 381 -12.02 18.22 5.53
CA LEU A 381 -13.40 18.29 5.99
C LEU A 381 -14.28 18.87 4.90
N PRO A 382 -15.34 18.19 4.48
CA PRO A 382 -16.32 18.78 3.59
C PRO A 382 -17.02 19.97 4.28
N PRO A 383 -17.30 21.06 3.56
CA PRO A 383 -17.97 22.24 4.13
C PRO A 383 -19.41 21.97 4.59
N CYS A 384 -19.98 20.83 4.28
CA CYS A 384 -21.40 20.51 4.52
C CYS A 384 -21.63 19.44 5.59
N GLY A 385 -20.79 19.36 6.60
CA GLY A 385 -21.06 18.57 7.83
C GLY A 385 -21.37 17.09 7.60
N ALA A 386 -20.90 16.53 6.50
CA ALA A 386 -21.16 15.13 6.20
C ALA A 386 -20.39 14.23 7.16
N SER A 387 -20.96 13.09 7.44
CA SER A 387 -20.39 11.93 8.12
C SER A 387 -19.11 11.37 7.48
N SER A 388 -18.42 12.16 6.73
CA SER A 388 -17.46 11.82 5.68
C SER A 388 -16.07 11.43 6.15
N ILE A 389 -15.79 11.52 7.42
CA ILE A 389 -14.49 11.06 7.96
C ILE A 389 -14.38 9.55 7.92
N THR A 390 -15.54 8.88 8.00
CA THR A 390 -15.61 7.41 8.00
C THR A 390 -15.75 6.81 6.60
N ASP A 391 -16.02 7.62 5.60
CA ASP A 391 -16.15 7.23 4.20
C ASP A 391 -14.92 7.62 3.36
N GLY A 392 -15.01 7.48 2.04
CA GLY A 392 -13.92 7.77 1.11
C GLY A 392 -13.38 9.21 1.19
N CYS A 393 -14.19 10.17 1.63
CA CYS A 393 -13.80 11.57 1.71
C CYS A 393 -12.71 11.81 2.76
N GLY A 394 -12.76 11.07 3.86
CA GLY A 394 -11.73 11.15 4.91
C GLY A 394 -10.34 10.65 4.48
N ASN A 395 -10.20 10.08 3.30
CA ASN A 395 -8.90 9.62 2.79
C ASN A 395 -8.00 10.76 2.31
N PHE A 396 -8.57 11.95 2.10
CA PHE A 396 -7.83 13.10 1.59
C PHE A 396 -7.44 14.03 2.74
N GLY A 397 -6.21 14.53 2.72
CA GLY A 397 -5.77 15.58 3.63
C GLY A 397 -6.20 16.96 3.13
N GLY A 398 -6.45 17.90 4.05
CA GLY A 398 -6.69 19.29 3.74
C GLY A 398 -5.39 20.09 3.58
N TRP A 399 -5.49 21.26 2.97
CA TRP A 399 -4.35 22.11 2.71
C TRP A 399 -4.72 23.58 2.77
N GLN A 400 -3.93 24.37 3.48
CA GLN A 400 -4.01 25.82 3.52
C GLN A 400 -2.73 26.39 2.91
N PRO A 401 -2.74 26.77 1.62
CA PRO A 401 -1.54 27.29 0.97
C PRO A 401 -1.08 28.60 1.62
N PHE A 402 0.23 28.83 1.67
CA PHE A 402 0.78 30.12 2.04
C PHE A 402 0.51 31.12 0.93
N SER A 403 0.37 32.41 1.32
CA SER A 403 0.28 33.51 0.35
C SER A 403 1.60 33.69 -0.41
N ALA A 404 1.54 34.27 -1.59
CA ALA A 404 2.73 34.62 -2.37
C ALA A 404 3.74 35.47 -1.57
N THR A 405 3.26 36.33 -0.67
CA THR A 405 4.11 37.13 0.21
C THR A 405 4.82 36.23 1.23
N GLU A 406 4.11 35.33 1.90
CA GLU A 406 4.73 34.37 2.84
C GLU A 406 5.77 33.51 2.16
N LEU A 407 5.50 33.06 0.93
CA LEU A 407 6.44 32.25 0.16
C LEU A 407 7.70 33.05 -0.21
N ALA A 408 7.55 34.29 -0.64
CA ALA A 408 8.66 35.19 -0.95
C ALA A 408 9.51 35.51 0.31
N ASP A 409 8.87 35.73 1.46
CA ASP A 409 9.57 35.98 2.72
C ASP A 409 10.33 34.75 3.24
N ARG A 410 9.79 33.55 3.03
CA ARG A 410 10.40 32.29 3.48
C ARG A 410 11.54 31.83 2.57
N TYR A 411 11.35 31.91 1.27
CA TYR A 411 12.20 31.19 0.30
C TYR A 411 12.84 32.12 -0.74
N GLY A 412 12.44 33.37 -0.81
CA GLY A 412 12.91 34.32 -1.82
C GLY A 412 12.31 34.02 -3.20
N SER A 413 12.97 33.20 -3.98
CA SER A 413 12.55 32.83 -5.34
C SER A 413 12.21 31.35 -5.48
N VAL A 414 11.48 31.03 -6.55
CA VAL A 414 11.23 29.63 -6.93
C VAL A 414 12.54 28.87 -7.20
N ASP A 415 13.57 29.55 -7.68
CA ASP A 415 14.88 28.93 -7.94
C ASP A 415 15.61 28.58 -6.64
N ASP A 416 15.56 29.47 -5.65
CA ASP A 416 16.13 29.23 -4.32
C ASP A 416 15.38 28.10 -3.59
N TYR A 417 14.05 28.12 -3.65
CA TYR A 417 13.22 27.06 -3.11
C TYR A 417 13.59 25.68 -3.73
N ALA A 418 13.60 25.60 -5.07
CA ALA A 418 13.89 24.36 -5.76
C ALA A 418 15.31 23.84 -5.49
N ARG A 419 16.28 24.74 -5.31
CA ARG A 419 17.65 24.36 -4.94
C ARG A 419 17.69 23.77 -3.53
N CYS A 420 17.10 24.44 -2.52
CA CYS A 420 17.04 23.90 -1.16
C CYS A 420 16.27 22.57 -1.10
N TYR A 421 15.17 22.46 -1.84
CA TYR A 421 14.39 21.24 -1.95
C TYR A 421 15.20 20.08 -2.51
N ALA A 422 15.97 20.34 -3.58
CA ALA A 422 16.85 19.35 -4.19
C ALA A 422 17.96 18.89 -3.25
N GLU A 423 18.57 19.81 -2.47
CA GLU A 423 19.61 19.48 -1.48
C GLU A 423 19.08 18.53 -0.39
N ILE A 424 17.85 18.74 0.10
CA ILE A 424 17.21 17.83 1.07
C ILE A 424 16.90 16.50 0.41
N LEU A 425 16.31 16.53 -0.80
CA LEU A 425 15.93 15.32 -1.54
C LEU A 425 17.15 14.42 -1.87
N ASP A 426 18.32 15.02 -2.10
CA ASP A 426 19.56 14.26 -2.32
C ASP A 426 19.92 13.37 -1.11
N GLY A 427 19.60 13.79 0.10
CA GLY A 427 19.69 12.96 1.30
C GLY A 427 18.77 11.74 1.23
N PHE A 428 17.52 11.92 0.80
CA PHE A 428 16.56 10.83 0.65
C PHE A 428 16.96 9.83 -0.44
N VAL A 429 17.62 10.31 -1.50
CA VAL A 429 18.19 9.43 -2.53
C VAL A 429 19.36 8.63 -1.96
N ALA A 430 20.25 9.29 -1.21
CA ALA A 430 21.41 8.62 -0.60
C ALA A 430 20.98 7.57 0.45
N ASP A 431 19.91 7.84 1.19
CA ASP A 431 19.36 6.93 2.20
C ASP A 431 18.47 5.81 1.61
N GLY A 432 18.18 5.84 0.31
CA GLY A 432 17.39 4.81 -0.37
C GLY A 432 15.86 4.96 -0.26
N PHE A 433 15.37 6.07 0.29
CA PHE A 433 13.92 6.36 0.28
C PHE A 433 13.39 6.72 -1.10
N VAL A 434 14.23 7.31 -1.95
CA VAL A 434 13.88 7.77 -3.29
C VAL A 434 14.84 7.18 -4.31
N LEU A 435 14.32 6.67 -5.41
CA LEU A 435 15.17 6.17 -6.49
C LEU A 435 15.87 7.34 -7.20
N PRO A 436 17.16 7.22 -7.56
CA PRO A 436 17.90 8.29 -8.25
C PRO A 436 17.19 8.82 -9.49
N ARG A 437 16.50 7.95 -10.23
CA ARG A 437 15.74 8.29 -11.43
C ARG A 437 14.56 9.23 -11.18
N ASP A 438 13.98 9.23 -9.97
CA ASP A 438 12.77 10.00 -9.64
C ASP A 438 13.12 11.43 -9.18
N ARG A 439 14.35 11.65 -8.79
CA ARG A 439 14.83 12.89 -8.18
C ARG A 439 14.43 14.15 -8.97
N ASP A 440 14.76 14.20 -10.25
CA ASP A 440 14.54 15.40 -11.07
C ASP A 440 13.06 15.65 -11.31
N GLY A 441 12.24 14.59 -11.44
CA GLY A 441 10.80 14.68 -11.55
C GLY A 441 10.15 15.23 -10.28
N ILE A 442 10.63 14.82 -9.11
CA ILE A 442 10.15 15.32 -7.81
C ILE A 442 10.48 16.80 -7.66
N VAL A 443 11.73 17.21 -7.95
CA VAL A 443 12.13 18.63 -7.90
C VAL A 443 11.33 19.48 -8.88
N ALA A 444 11.08 18.98 -10.10
CA ALA A 444 10.25 19.68 -11.08
C ALA A 444 8.80 19.85 -10.59
N SER A 445 8.24 18.82 -9.94
CA SER A 445 6.91 18.88 -9.34
C SER A 445 6.84 19.91 -8.21
N ALA A 446 7.80 19.93 -7.31
CA ALA A 446 7.89 20.88 -6.21
C ALA A 446 7.98 22.33 -6.73
N ARG A 447 8.80 22.56 -7.76
CA ARG A 447 8.90 23.85 -8.45
C ARG A 447 7.57 24.31 -9.05
N ALA A 448 6.84 23.38 -9.68
CA ALA A 448 5.54 23.68 -10.26
C ALA A 448 4.48 23.96 -9.18
N GLN A 449 4.55 23.32 -8.02
CA GLN A 449 3.68 23.59 -6.88
C GLN A 449 3.93 24.99 -6.32
N PHE A 450 5.19 25.37 -6.11
CA PHE A 450 5.54 26.73 -5.66
C PHE A 450 4.98 27.82 -6.59
N THR A 451 5.01 27.59 -7.90
CA THR A 451 4.52 28.57 -8.88
C THR A 451 3.00 28.71 -8.88
N ARG A 452 2.28 27.67 -8.39
CA ARG A 452 0.80 27.65 -8.32
C ARG A 452 0.26 28.19 -6.98
N ALA A 453 1.05 28.11 -5.94
CA ALA A 453 0.70 28.64 -4.60
C ALA A 453 0.86 30.15 -4.58
#